data_ea66f1273112ad175fd2e5a0fcfdf61f
#
_entry.id   ea66f1273112ad175fd2e5a0fcfdf61f
#
_cell.length_a   1.000
_cell.length_b   1.000
_cell.length_c   1.000
_cell.angle_alpha   90.00
_cell.angle_beta   90.00
_cell.angle_gamma   90.00
#
_symmetry.space_group_name_H-M   'P 1'
#
loop_
_entity.id
_entity.type
_entity.pdbx_description
1 polymer ?
#
loop_
_entity_poly.entity_id
_entity_poly.type
_entity_poly.pdbx_seq_one_letter_code
_entity_poly.pdbx_strand_id
1 'polypeptide(L)'
;MDPVGDDGGKPPILQTQLSRRAFVVGSLAAGFALAVTPVAAGTITTDSNGLVAGEVKIPVEGGEIPAYRATPASGGPFPTVLVVHEIFGVHEHIKDICRRLAKLGYFAVAPLLYARQGDVASISDIHQIIANVVSKVPDQQVASDLDATVGWAKSTGKADTAKLGITGFCWGGRQVWLYAAHNPSLKAGVAWYGPLQAAPSDLRPHNPIDLVDQINAPILGLYGGADMGIPLAQVEQMRAALKAAGKPSEIVVYRDAGHGFNADYRPSYNAQAAKDGWKRMQAWFNSHGLA
;
A
#
# COMPACT_ATOMS: atom_id res chain seq x y z
N MET A 1 -37.70 -21.61 -66.00
CA MET A 1 -37.20 -20.28 -65.66
C MET A 1 -37.70 -20.01 -64.28
N ASP A 2 -36.93 -20.45 -63.26
CA ASP A 2 -37.24 -20.21 -61.85
C ASP A 2 -36.25 -19.19 -61.32
N PRO A 3 -36.70 -18.22 -60.54
CA PRO A 3 -35.76 -17.24 -59.92
C PRO A 3 -35.15 -17.76 -58.62
N VAL A 4 -33.87 -17.60 -58.55
CA VAL A 4 -33.00 -17.87 -57.40
C VAL A 4 -33.37 -16.98 -56.23
N GLY A 5 -33.67 -17.58 -55.08
CA GLY A 5 -33.84 -16.87 -53.78
C GLY A 5 -32.51 -16.48 -53.19
N ASP A 6 -32.40 -15.21 -52.84
CA ASP A 6 -31.27 -14.62 -52.14
C ASP A 6 -31.42 -14.83 -50.60
N ASP A 7 -30.64 -15.74 -50.06
CA ASP A 7 -30.57 -15.99 -48.62
C ASP A 7 -29.58 -15.02 -47.96
N GLY A 8 -30.11 -13.91 -47.48
CA GLY A 8 -29.37 -12.93 -46.67
C GLY A 8 -28.87 -13.49 -45.32
N GLY A 9 -27.69 -14.09 -45.34
CA GLY A 9 -27.01 -14.56 -44.14
C GLY A 9 -26.59 -13.40 -43.25
N LYS A 10 -27.22 -13.26 -42.07
CA LYS A 10 -26.76 -12.39 -40.98
C LYS A 10 -25.42 -12.92 -40.44
N PRO A 11 -24.43 -12.06 -40.20
CA PRO A 11 -23.18 -12.50 -39.56
C PRO A 11 -23.42 -12.93 -38.13
N PRO A 12 -22.69 -13.94 -37.63
CA PRO A 12 -22.82 -14.41 -36.26
C PRO A 12 -22.33 -13.35 -35.28
N ILE A 13 -23.18 -12.99 -34.30
CA ILE A 13 -22.82 -12.17 -33.16
C ILE A 13 -21.89 -13.00 -32.30
N LEU A 14 -20.60 -12.67 -32.34
CA LEU A 14 -19.62 -13.24 -31.42
C LEU A 14 -19.92 -12.72 -29.98
N GLN A 15 -20.69 -13.51 -29.24
CA GLN A 15 -20.79 -13.30 -27.79
C GLN A 15 -19.47 -13.72 -27.15
N THR A 16 -18.57 -12.77 -26.97
CA THR A 16 -17.37 -12.95 -26.17
C THR A 16 -17.80 -13.06 -24.70
N GLN A 17 -17.94 -14.28 -24.21
CA GLN A 17 -18.10 -14.52 -22.78
C GLN A 17 -16.80 -14.13 -22.08
N LEU A 18 -16.76 -12.93 -21.50
CA LEU A 18 -15.71 -12.52 -20.60
C LEU A 18 -15.71 -13.48 -19.40
N SER A 19 -14.62 -14.19 -19.19
CA SER A 19 -14.47 -15.09 -18.05
C SER A 19 -14.59 -14.28 -16.76
N ARG A 20 -15.10 -14.87 -15.69
CA ARG A 20 -15.19 -14.23 -14.35
C ARG A 20 -13.82 -13.68 -13.89
N ARG A 21 -12.70 -14.31 -14.32
CA ARG A 21 -11.35 -13.83 -14.08
C ARG A 21 -11.04 -12.50 -14.81
N ALA A 22 -11.46 -12.38 -16.07
CA ALA A 22 -11.27 -11.14 -16.83
C ALA A 22 -12.11 -9.99 -16.27
N PHE A 23 -13.30 -10.28 -15.73
CA PHE A 23 -14.16 -9.27 -15.10
C PHE A 23 -13.56 -8.76 -13.76
N VAL A 24 -13.01 -9.63 -12.91
CA VAL A 24 -12.39 -9.23 -11.63
C VAL A 24 -11.10 -8.44 -11.86
N VAL A 25 -10.27 -8.84 -12.83
CA VAL A 25 -9.07 -8.07 -13.20
C VAL A 25 -9.46 -6.74 -13.85
N GLY A 26 -10.49 -6.72 -14.69
CA GLY A 26 -10.99 -5.51 -15.32
C GLY A 26 -11.61 -4.51 -14.34
N SER A 27 -12.30 -4.97 -13.28
CA SER A 27 -12.91 -4.08 -12.29
C SER A 27 -11.88 -3.46 -11.32
N LEU A 28 -10.84 -4.22 -10.93
CA LEU A 28 -9.70 -3.66 -10.19
C LEU A 28 -8.98 -2.59 -11.01
N ALA A 29 -8.74 -2.87 -12.28
CA ALA A 29 -8.06 -1.95 -13.19
C ALA A 29 -8.92 -0.71 -13.53
N ALA A 30 -10.24 -0.84 -13.70
CA ALA A 30 -11.13 0.30 -13.93
C ALA A 30 -11.25 1.22 -12.70
N GLY A 31 -11.30 0.66 -11.48
CA GLY A 31 -11.24 1.43 -10.24
C GLY A 31 -9.94 2.23 -10.09
N PHE A 32 -8.82 1.69 -10.58
CA PHE A 32 -7.52 2.36 -10.59
C PHE A 32 -7.37 3.37 -11.75
N ALA A 33 -7.88 3.09 -12.94
CA ALA A 33 -7.74 3.96 -14.11
C ALA A 33 -8.42 5.33 -13.94
N LEU A 34 -9.49 5.42 -13.16
CA LEU A 34 -10.11 6.70 -12.77
C LEU A 34 -9.27 7.52 -11.79
N ALA A 35 -8.23 6.94 -11.22
CA ALA A 35 -7.37 7.57 -10.22
C ALA A 35 -6.10 8.24 -10.82
N VAL A 36 -5.86 8.15 -12.12
CA VAL A 36 -4.65 8.68 -12.77
C VAL A 36 -5.02 9.84 -13.70
N THR A 37 -5.34 10.95 -13.12
CA THR A 37 -5.25 12.25 -13.78
C THR A 37 -3.99 12.99 -13.28
N PRO A 38 -3.40 13.88 -14.10
CA PRO A 38 -2.21 14.63 -13.68
C PRO A 38 -2.42 15.34 -12.35
N VAL A 39 -1.36 15.43 -11.56
CA VAL A 39 -1.31 16.09 -10.25
C VAL A 39 -2.11 17.39 -10.26
N ALA A 40 -3.24 17.41 -9.54
CA ALA A 40 -4.05 18.62 -9.39
C ALA A 40 -3.32 19.61 -8.47
N ALA A 41 -3.47 20.90 -8.74
CA ALA A 41 -3.05 21.96 -7.82
C ALA A 41 -3.76 21.79 -6.47
N GLY A 42 -3.00 21.42 -5.42
CA GLY A 42 -3.56 21.16 -4.09
C GLY A 42 -2.84 20.08 -3.30
N THR A 43 -1.81 19.43 -3.88
CA THR A 43 -0.97 18.45 -3.19
C THR A 43 -0.35 19.06 -1.94
N ILE A 44 -0.52 18.41 -0.81
CA ILE A 44 0.09 18.85 0.46
C ILE A 44 1.60 18.61 0.36
N THR A 45 2.38 19.64 0.65
CA THR A 45 3.83 19.58 0.66
C THR A 45 4.37 20.01 2.02
N THR A 46 5.08 19.11 2.68
CA THR A 46 5.80 19.36 3.93
C THR A 46 7.23 19.77 3.62
N ASP A 47 7.67 20.91 4.15
CA ASP A 47 9.07 21.34 4.01
C ASP A 47 10.03 20.43 4.79
N SER A 48 11.33 20.54 4.48
CA SER A 48 12.38 19.79 5.17
C SER A 48 13.12 20.60 6.26
N ASN A 49 12.61 21.77 6.66
CA ASN A 49 13.24 22.56 7.71
C ASN A 49 13.27 21.76 9.03
N GLY A 50 14.44 21.69 9.66
CA GLY A 50 14.63 20.89 10.88
C GLY A 50 14.63 19.37 10.67
N LEU A 51 14.71 18.90 9.41
CA LEU A 51 14.81 17.49 9.05
C LEU A 51 16.11 17.19 8.31
N VAL A 52 16.57 15.95 8.41
CA VAL A 52 17.49 15.33 7.46
C VAL A 52 16.64 14.44 6.56
N ALA A 53 16.40 14.88 5.33
CA ALA A 53 15.54 14.20 4.39
C ALA A 53 16.21 14.07 3.02
N GLY A 54 16.04 12.92 2.36
CA GLY A 54 16.65 12.69 1.05
C GLY A 54 16.65 11.21 0.66
N GLU A 55 17.13 10.99 -0.56
CA GLU A 55 17.30 9.66 -1.10
C GLU A 55 18.51 8.96 -0.49
N VAL A 56 18.37 7.66 -0.29
CA VAL A 56 19.39 6.77 0.26
C VAL A 56 19.37 5.46 -0.50
N LYS A 57 20.40 4.64 -0.32
CA LYS A 57 20.46 3.28 -0.84
C LYS A 57 20.48 2.31 0.33
N ILE A 58 19.71 1.26 0.22
CA ILE A 58 19.60 0.22 1.23
C ILE A 58 20.19 -1.07 0.66
N PRO A 59 21.23 -1.63 1.30
CA PRO A 59 21.75 -2.94 0.92
C PRO A 59 20.68 -4.02 1.14
N VAL A 60 20.44 -4.82 0.11
CA VAL A 60 19.52 -5.96 0.12
C VAL A 60 20.17 -7.17 -0.54
N GLU A 61 19.54 -8.32 -0.46
CA GLU A 61 20.01 -9.47 -1.20
C GLU A 61 20.10 -9.17 -2.71
N GLY A 62 21.27 -9.42 -3.29
CA GLY A 62 21.54 -9.18 -4.71
C GLY A 62 21.89 -7.74 -5.09
N GLY A 63 22.09 -6.83 -4.12
CA GLY A 63 22.53 -5.47 -4.42
C GLY A 63 22.02 -4.38 -3.48
N GLU A 64 21.55 -3.28 -4.05
CA GLU A 64 20.98 -2.16 -3.31
C GLU A 64 19.66 -1.73 -3.92
N ILE A 65 18.73 -1.25 -3.09
CA ILE A 65 17.51 -0.60 -3.57
C ILE A 65 17.46 0.88 -3.16
N PRO A 66 16.92 1.76 -4.02
CA PRO A 66 16.66 3.14 -3.65
C PRO A 66 15.63 3.22 -2.54
N ALA A 67 15.77 4.23 -1.67
CA ALA A 67 14.77 4.56 -0.66
C ALA A 67 14.77 6.06 -0.40
N TYR A 68 13.69 6.58 0.18
CA TYR A 68 13.67 7.93 0.73
C TYR A 68 13.59 7.87 2.25
N ARG A 69 14.43 8.65 2.93
CA ARG A 69 14.44 8.74 4.39
C ARG A 69 14.17 10.16 4.82
N ALA A 70 13.42 10.35 5.91
CA ALA A 70 13.29 11.60 6.63
C ALA A 70 13.34 11.35 8.15
N THR A 71 14.07 12.21 8.86
CA THR A 71 14.22 12.14 10.32
C THR A 71 14.46 13.55 10.88
N PRO A 72 14.14 13.85 12.15
CA PRO A 72 14.54 15.11 12.77
C PRO A 72 16.05 15.32 12.66
N ALA A 73 16.49 16.57 12.43
CA ALA A 73 17.91 16.92 12.23
C ALA A 73 18.74 16.79 13.53
N SER A 74 18.10 16.92 14.69
CA SER A 74 18.75 16.87 15.99
C SER A 74 18.05 15.89 16.93
N GLY A 75 18.78 15.32 17.88
CA GLY A 75 18.25 14.32 18.83
C GLY A 75 18.37 12.88 18.33
N GLY A 76 17.49 12.02 18.83
CA GLY A 76 17.43 10.58 18.55
C GLY A 76 18.15 9.71 19.58
N PRO A 77 18.14 8.38 19.40
CA PRO A 77 17.47 7.68 18.29
C PRO A 77 15.94 7.84 18.34
N PHE A 78 15.31 7.87 17.15
CA PHE A 78 13.89 8.11 16.98
C PHE A 78 13.12 6.81 16.71
N PRO A 79 11.88 6.65 17.20
CA PRO A 79 11.02 5.54 16.79
C PRO A 79 10.97 5.41 15.28
N THR A 80 11.02 4.19 14.77
CA THR A 80 11.20 3.92 13.35
C THR A 80 9.87 3.57 12.70
N VAL A 81 9.53 4.22 11.58
CA VAL A 81 8.34 3.89 10.78
C VAL A 81 8.76 3.54 9.36
N LEU A 82 8.47 2.30 8.96
CA LEU A 82 8.54 1.88 7.57
C LEU A 82 7.32 2.46 6.82
N VAL A 83 7.56 3.09 5.67
CA VAL A 83 6.50 3.63 4.81
C VAL A 83 6.45 2.83 3.53
N VAL A 84 5.38 2.08 3.32
CA VAL A 84 5.24 1.22 2.15
C VAL A 84 4.37 1.91 1.10
N HIS A 85 4.97 2.15 -0.05
CA HIS A 85 4.39 2.89 -1.15
C HIS A 85 3.24 2.15 -1.86
N GLU A 86 2.49 2.87 -2.68
CA GLU A 86 1.50 2.35 -3.61
C GLU A 86 2.17 1.70 -4.84
N ILE A 87 1.37 1.35 -5.86
CA ILE A 87 1.91 0.81 -7.12
C ILE A 87 2.78 1.80 -7.93
N PHE A 88 2.79 3.08 -7.56
CA PHE A 88 3.54 4.15 -8.25
C PHE A 88 4.95 4.38 -7.71
N GLY A 89 5.42 3.56 -6.77
CA GLY A 89 6.74 3.69 -6.16
C GLY A 89 6.85 4.82 -5.14
N VAL A 90 8.09 5.20 -4.84
CA VAL A 90 8.41 6.26 -3.88
C VAL A 90 8.37 7.61 -4.57
N HIS A 91 7.16 8.03 -4.98
CA HIS A 91 6.91 9.33 -5.58
C HIS A 91 6.72 10.43 -4.51
N GLU A 92 6.48 11.69 -4.92
CA GLU A 92 6.50 12.84 -4.03
C GLU A 92 5.54 12.75 -2.84
N HIS A 93 4.34 12.19 -3.03
CA HIS A 93 3.39 11.99 -1.93
C HIS A 93 3.96 11.04 -0.84
N ILE A 94 4.63 9.95 -1.23
CA ILE A 94 5.27 9.02 -0.27
C ILE A 94 6.46 9.68 0.42
N LYS A 95 7.25 10.48 -0.31
CA LYS A 95 8.33 11.30 0.26
C LYS A 95 7.77 12.30 1.28
N ASP A 96 6.62 12.91 0.97
CA ASP A 96 5.93 13.82 1.87
C ASP A 96 5.40 13.14 3.12
N ILE A 97 4.84 11.94 3.02
CA ILE A 97 4.46 11.12 4.18
C ILE A 97 5.66 10.89 5.11
N CYS A 98 6.84 10.58 4.56
CA CYS A 98 8.06 10.44 5.37
C CYS A 98 8.42 11.76 6.09
N ARG A 99 8.33 12.91 5.40
CA ARG A 99 8.59 14.21 6.02
C ARG A 99 7.57 14.55 7.11
N ARG A 100 6.27 14.30 6.87
CA ARG A 100 5.21 14.47 7.89
C ARG A 100 5.49 13.65 9.15
N LEU A 101 5.88 12.39 8.98
CA LEU A 101 6.25 11.51 10.09
C LEU A 101 7.50 12.02 10.82
N ALA A 102 8.51 12.50 10.08
CA ALA A 102 9.70 13.07 10.68
C ALA A 102 9.42 14.36 11.47
N LYS A 103 8.49 15.22 11.03
CA LYS A 103 8.00 16.36 11.81
C LYS A 103 7.31 15.96 13.11
N LEU A 104 6.81 14.72 13.19
CA LEU A 104 6.23 14.14 14.41
C LEU A 104 7.27 13.44 15.30
N GLY A 105 8.55 13.45 14.92
CA GLY A 105 9.62 12.87 15.73
C GLY A 105 9.99 11.43 15.36
N TYR A 106 9.56 10.92 14.21
CA TYR A 106 9.90 9.57 13.75
C TYR A 106 11.12 9.57 12.82
N PHE A 107 11.83 8.44 12.80
CA PHE A 107 12.71 8.06 11.70
C PHE A 107 11.83 7.33 10.67
N ALA A 108 11.47 8.00 9.59
CA ALA A 108 10.62 7.44 8.53
C ALA A 108 11.45 7.06 7.31
N VAL A 109 11.21 5.87 6.75
CA VAL A 109 11.92 5.38 5.57
C VAL A 109 10.99 4.61 4.64
N ALA A 110 11.07 4.94 3.35
CA ALA A 110 10.28 4.35 2.28
C ALA A 110 11.21 3.68 1.25
N PRO A 111 11.44 2.35 1.32
CA PRO A 111 12.21 1.62 0.32
C PRO A 111 11.40 1.45 -0.98
N LEU A 112 12.06 1.47 -2.14
CA LEU A 112 11.48 1.16 -3.45
C LEU A 112 11.47 -0.36 -3.67
N LEU A 113 10.42 -1.02 -3.20
CA LEU A 113 10.33 -2.47 -3.02
C LEU A 113 10.28 -3.30 -4.32
N TYR A 114 10.11 -2.67 -5.47
CA TYR A 114 10.16 -3.34 -6.77
C TYR A 114 11.21 -2.76 -7.73
N ALA A 115 12.24 -2.13 -7.17
CA ALA A 115 13.36 -1.60 -7.97
C ALA A 115 14.01 -2.66 -8.87
N ARG A 116 13.98 -3.93 -8.47
CA ARG A 116 14.50 -5.05 -9.25
C ARG A 116 13.59 -5.51 -10.39
N GLN A 117 12.29 -5.17 -10.33
CA GLN A 117 11.31 -5.56 -11.35
C GLN A 117 11.14 -4.49 -12.43
N GLY A 118 11.45 -3.23 -12.13
CA GLY A 118 11.42 -2.16 -13.11
C GLY A 118 11.14 -0.78 -12.53
N ASP A 119 11.30 0.24 -13.39
CA ASP A 119 10.98 1.62 -13.07
C ASP A 119 9.54 1.92 -13.51
N VAL A 120 8.69 2.23 -12.56
CA VAL A 120 7.28 2.60 -12.82
C VAL A 120 7.09 4.09 -13.12
N ALA A 121 8.08 4.94 -12.84
CA ALA A 121 7.97 6.38 -13.04
C ALA A 121 7.78 6.77 -14.51
N SER A 122 8.27 5.93 -15.43
CA SER A 122 8.13 6.10 -16.88
C SER A 122 6.86 5.50 -17.48
N ILE A 123 6.04 4.77 -16.67
CA ILE A 123 4.86 4.05 -17.15
C ILE A 123 3.61 4.82 -16.74
N SER A 124 2.88 5.37 -17.70
CA SER A 124 1.63 6.10 -17.46
C SER A 124 0.39 5.20 -17.34
N ASP A 125 0.43 4.00 -17.92
CA ASP A 125 -0.68 3.04 -17.90
C ASP A 125 -0.58 2.13 -16.67
N ILE A 126 -1.59 2.21 -15.81
CA ILE A 126 -1.68 1.39 -14.58
C ILE A 126 -1.71 -0.10 -14.88
N HIS A 127 -2.38 -0.53 -15.95
CA HIS A 127 -2.42 -1.95 -16.30
C HIS A 127 -1.01 -2.46 -16.62
N GLN A 128 -0.21 -1.64 -17.32
CA GLN A 128 1.18 -1.97 -17.60
C GLN A 128 2.04 -1.96 -16.33
N ILE A 129 1.85 -0.99 -15.41
CA ILE A 129 2.54 -1.00 -14.10
C ILE A 129 2.25 -2.31 -13.37
N ILE A 130 0.98 -2.70 -13.27
CA ILE A 130 0.58 -3.92 -12.58
C ILE A 130 1.13 -5.16 -13.30
N ALA A 131 0.93 -5.29 -14.61
CA ALA A 131 1.30 -6.49 -15.37
C ALA A 131 2.82 -6.68 -15.48
N ASN A 132 3.56 -5.59 -15.68
CA ASN A 132 4.99 -5.66 -16.00
C ASN A 132 5.90 -5.54 -14.78
N VAL A 133 5.44 -4.94 -13.68
CA VAL A 133 6.25 -4.67 -12.49
C VAL A 133 5.61 -5.28 -11.25
N VAL A 134 4.48 -4.77 -10.79
CA VAL A 134 3.92 -5.10 -9.47
C VAL A 134 3.54 -6.58 -9.35
N SER A 135 2.99 -7.20 -10.43
CA SER A 135 2.64 -8.63 -10.42
C SER A 135 3.84 -9.56 -10.30
N LYS A 136 5.04 -9.07 -10.59
CA LYS A 136 6.28 -9.84 -10.58
C LYS A 136 7.05 -9.74 -9.26
N VAL A 137 6.52 -9.02 -8.29
CA VAL A 137 7.15 -8.84 -6.97
C VAL A 137 6.74 -9.98 -6.05
N PRO A 138 7.70 -10.82 -5.59
CA PRO A 138 7.40 -11.85 -4.59
C PRO A 138 7.13 -11.24 -3.21
N ASP A 139 6.14 -11.74 -2.48
CA ASP A 139 5.90 -11.33 -1.09
C ASP A 139 7.11 -11.58 -0.19
N GLN A 140 7.84 -12.66 -0.42
CA GLN A 140 9.08 -12.96 0.32
C GLN A 140 10.17 -11.91 0.09
N GLN A 141 10.32 -11.41 -1.15
CA GLN A 141 11.24 -10.31 -1.44
C GLN A 141 10.88 -9.06 -0.66
N VAL A 142 9.60 -8.71 -0.62
CA VAL A 142 9.13 -7.52 0.12
C VAL A 142 9.43 -7.64 1.60
N ALA A 143 9.16 -8.79 2.21
CA ALA A 143 9.46 -9.03 3.62
C ALA A 143 10.97 -8.91 3.91
N SER A 144 11.82 -9.53 3.09
CA SER A 144 13.28 -9.47 3.22
C SER A 144 13.81 -8.03 3.04
N ASP A 145 13.28 -7.27 2.08
CA ASP A 145 13.69 -5.88 1.85
C ASP A 145 13.27 -4.95 3.00
N LEU A 146 12.11 -5.20 3.60
CA LEU A 146 11.68 -4.47 4.80
C LEU A 146 12.58 -4.81 6.00
N ASP A 147 12.96 -6.09 6.19
CA ASP A 147 13.92 -6.48 7.24
C ASP A 147 15.30 -5.84 7.02
N ALA A 148 15.78 -5.84 5.79
CA ALA A 148 17.03 -5.15 5.42
C ALA A 148 16.95 -3.65 5.68
N THR A 149 15.78 -3.03 5.41
CA THR A 149 15.52 -1.61 5.70
C THR A 149 15.59 -1.33 7.21
N VAL A 150 15.04 -2.20 8.05
CA VAL A 150 15.16 -2.08 9.52
C VAL A 150 16.61 -2.20 9.95
N GLY A 151 17.36 -3.18 9.42
CA GLY A 151 18.79 -3.36 9.70
C GLY A 151 19.62 -2.15 9.31
N TRP A 152 19.37 -1.60 8.11
CA TRP A 152 20.00 -0.38 7.64
C TRP A 152 19.65 0.82 8.52
N ALA A 153 18.38 1.03 8.85
CA ALA A 153 17.95 2.13 9.73
C ALA A 153 18.69 2.07 11.07
N LYS A 154 18.76 0.90 11.71
CA LYS A 154 19.51 0.66 12.95
C LYS A 154 20.98 1.05 12.81
N SER A 155 21.64 0.72 11.70
CA SER A 155 23.05 1.02 11.48
C SER A 155 23.36 2.52 11.40
N THR A 156 22.35 3.36 11.13
CA THR A 156 22.53 4.83 11.12
C THR A 156 22.76 5.44 12.50
N GLY A 157 22.46 4.71 13.58
CA GLY A 157 22.49 5.20 14.95
C GLY A 157 21.41 6.24 15.28
N LYS A 158 20.53 6.54 14.34
CA LYS A 158 19.44 7.54 14.47
C LYS A 158 18.04 6.91 14.61
N ALA A 159 17.91 5.63 14.32
CA ALA A 159 16.67 4.88 14.38
C ALA A 159 16.60 3.99 15.62
N ASP A 160 15.56 4.15 16.43
CA ASP A 160 15.19 3.20 17.49
C ASP A 160 14.29 2.12 16.87
N THR A 161 14.90 1.01 16.45
CA THR A 161 14.19 -0.11 15.86
C THR A 161 13.52 -1.03 16.89
N ALA A 162 13.70 -0.81 18.19
CA ALA A 162 12.91 -1.45 19.24
C ALA A 162 11.49 -0.86 19.29
N LYS A 163 11.33 0.37 18.80
CA LYS A 163 10.05 1.06 18.58
C LYS A 163 9.74 1.08 17.07
N LEU A 164 9.50 -0.10 16.49
CA LEU A 164 9.26 -0.28 15.06
C LEU A 164 7.77 -0.23 14.73
N GLY A 165 7.39 0.68 13.85
CA GLY A 165 6.07 0.76 13.22
C GLY A 165 6.13 0.62 11.70
N ILE A 166 4.98 0.39 11.10
CA ILE A 166 4.82 0.34 9.65
C ILE A 166 3.52 1.03 9.23
N THR A 167 3.56 1.77 8.14
CA THR A 167 2.35 2.25 7.46
C THR A 167 2.46 2.03 5.97
N GLY A 168 1.35 1.79 5.28
CA GLY A 168 1.38 1.52 3.85
C GLY A 168 0.03 1.76 3.19
N PHE A 169 0.08 2.07 1.89
CA PHE A 169 -1.05 2.57 1.12
C PHE A 169 -1.32 1.65 -0.08
N CYS A 170 -2.58 1.32 -0.37
CA CYS A 170 -2.97 0.48 -1.48
C CYS A 170 -2.21 -0.87 -1.46
N TRP A 171 -1.41 -1.18 -2.46
CA TRP A 171 -0.52 -2.34 -2.47
C TRP A 171 0.34 -2.40 -1.19
N GLY A 172 0.88 -1.27 -0.75
CA GLY A 172 1.62 -1.17 0.51
C GLY A 172 0.78 -1.44 1.75
N GLY A 173 -0.51 -1.11 1.72
CA GLY A 173 -1.44 -1.45 2.80
C GLY A 173 -1.62 -2.97 2.97
N ARG A 174 -1.60 -3.73 1.86
CA ARG A 174 -1.54 -5.20 1.92
C ARG A 174 -0.24 -5.66 2.59
N GLN A 175 0.89 -5.05 2.23
CA GLN A 175 2.19 -5.43 2.79
C GLN A 175 2.28 -5.17 4.30
N VAL A 176 1.57 -4.17 4.83
CA VAL A 176 1.48 -3.95 6.28
C VAL A 176 0.93 -5.18 7.00
N TRP A 177 -0.17 -5.77 6.51
CA TRP A 177 -0.75 -6.98 7.09
C TRP A 177 0.20 -8.18 6.99
N LEU A 178 0.85 -8.37 5.84
CA LEU A 178 1.79 -9.48 5.63
C LEU A 178 3.02 -9.33 6.52
N TYR A 179 3.55 -8.11 6.66
CA TYR A 179 4.72 -7.85 7.49
C TYR A 179 4.41 -8.01 8.98
N ALA A 180 3.18 -7.72 9.42
CA ALA A 180 2.74 -7.98 10.79
C ALA A 180 2.67 -9.47 11.13
N ALA A 181 2.43 -10.33 10.15
CA ALA A 181 2.54 -11.78 10.31
C ALA A 181 4.00 -12.27 10.26
N HIS A 182 4.86 -11.57 9.52
CA HIS A 182 6.26 -11.93 9.30
C HIS A 182 7.18 -11.49 10.46
N ASN A 183 7.06 -10.23 10.92
CA ASN A 183 8.03 -9.66 11.86
C ASN A 183 7.45 -9.54 13.29
N PRO A 184 7.88 -10.41 14.23
CA PRO A 184 7.38 -10.40 15.61
C PRO A 184 7.86 -9.19 16.43
N SER A 185 8.84 -8.43 15.94
CA SER A 185 9.36 -7.23 16.62
C SER A 185 8.54 -5.97 16.29
N LEU A 186 7.62 -6.03 15.31
CA LEU A 186 6.75 -4.93 14.95
C LEU A 186 5.84 -4.57 16.13
N LYS A 187 5.75 -3.28 16.46
CA LYS A 187 4.92 -2.79 17.57
C LYS A 187 3.51 -2.42 17.14
N ALA A 188 3.38 -1.80 15.96
CA ALA A 188 2.09 -1.45 15.40
C ALA A 188 2.18 -1.20 13.89
N GLY A 189 1.04 -1.34 13.20
CA GLY A 189 0.94 -0.97 11.79
C GLY A 189 -0.35 -0.23 11.46
N VAL A 190 -0.34 0.51 10.35
CA VAL A 190 -1.52 1.16 9.80
C VAL A 190 -1.63 0.87 8.31
N ALA A 191 -2.66 0.13 7.93
CA ALA A 191 -2.93 -0.31 6.57
C ALA A 191 -4.03 0.55 5.93
N TRP A 192 -3.68 1.38 4.95
CA TRP A 192 -4.61 2.23 4.24
C TRP A 192 -5.07 1.54 2.96
N TYR A 193 -6.36 1.29 2.84
CA TYR A 193 -7.02 0.69 1.66
C TYR A 193 -6.19 -0.43 1.02
N GLY A 194 -5.64 -1.31 1.85
CA GLY A 194 -4.85 -2.46 1.39
C GLY A 194 -5.73 -3.63 0.96
N PRO A 195 -5.52 -4.25 -0.21
CA PRO A 195 -6.24 -5.45 -0.60
C PRO A 195 -6.11 -6.56 0.44
N LEU A 196 -7.24 -7.18 0.80
CA LEU A 196 -7.33 -8.22 1.82
C LEU A 196 -7.41 -9.62 1.23
N GLN A 197 -7.93 -9.72 0.02
CA GLN A 197 -8.10 -10.98 -0.73
C GLN A 197 -7.84 -10.75 -2.21
N ALA A 198 -7.13 -11.66 -2.84
CA ALA A 198 -6.91 -11.74 -4.28
C ALA A 198 -6.70 -13.18 -4.69
N ALA A 199 -6.72 -13.48 -5.99
CA ALA A 199 -6.32 -14.80 -6.46
C ALA A 199 -4.85 -15.05 -6.09
N PRO A 200 -4.53 -16.15 -5.40
CA PRO A 200 -3.15 -16.47 -5.04
C PRO A 200 -2.30 -16.79 -6.28
N SER A 201 -1.00 -16.63 -6.16
CA SER A 201 -0.02 -17.04 -7.17
C SER A 201 1.25 -17.55 -6.47
N ASP A 202 2.16 -18.18 -7.21
CA ASP A 202 3.43 -18.66 -6.66
C ASP A 202 4.24 -17.54 -5.99
N LEU A 203 4.17 -16.32 -6.52
CA LEU A 203 4.86 -15.16 -5.95
C LEU A 203 4.10 -14.52 -4.77
N ARG A 204 2.79 -14.78 -4.65
CA ARG A 204 1.88 -14.24 -3.65
C ARG A 204 0.94 -15.34 -3.17
N PRO A 205 1.45 -16.30 -2.39
CA PRO A 205 0.69 -17.50 -2.01
C PRO A 205 -0.41 -17.22 -0.99
N HIS A 206 -0.26 -16.15 -0.19
CA HIS A 206 -1.18 -15.84 0.90
C HIS A 206 -1.78 -14.44 0.77
N ASN A 207 -3.02 -14.33 1.23
CA ASN A 207 -3.68 -13.04 1.43
C ASN A 207 -3.60 -12.62 2.90
N PRO A 208 -3.79 -11.35 3.25
CA PRO A 208 -3.87 -10.91 4.64
C PRO A 208 -4.84 -11.74 5.49
N ILE A 209 -6.00 -12.10 4.94
CA ILE A 209 -7.01 -12.88 5.66
C ILE A 209 -6.56 -14.30 5.99
N ASP A 210 -5.69 -14.88 5.16
CA ASP A 210 -5.17 -16.25 5.36
C ASP A 210 -4.13 -16.31 6.50
N LEU A 211 -3.60 -15.16 6.91
CA LEU A 211 -2.52 -15.04 7.89
C LEU A 211 -2.98 -14.44 9.23
N VAL A 212 -4.28 -14.29 9.45
CA VAL A 212 -4.82 -13.65 10.66
C VAL A 212 -4.25 -14.25 11.94
N ASP A 213 -4.16 -15.57 12.03
CA ASP A 213 -3.62 -16.26 13.22
C ASP A 213 -2.14 -15.99 13.46
N GLN A 214 -1.40 -15.59 12.42
CA GLN A 214 0.03 -15.30 12.46
C GLN A 214 0.33 -13.83 12.73
N ILE A 215 -0.67 -12.93 12.69
CA ILE A 215 -0.48 -11.51 12.98
C ILE A 215 0.02 -11.34 14.42
N ASN A 216 1.21 -10.79 14.58
CA ASN A 216 1.88 -10.61 15.87
C ASN A 216 1.75 -9.19 16.42
N ALA A 217 1.46 -8.20 15.58
CA ALA A 217 1.35 -6.79 15.97
C ALA A 217 -0.08 -6.26 15.75
N PRO A 218 -0.54 -5.31 16.57
CA PRO A 218 -1.80 -4.61 16.35
C PRO A 218 -1.77 -3.78 15.08
N ILE A 219 -2.77 -3.96 14.22
CA ILE A 219 -2.91 -3.24 12.96
C ILE A 219 -4.22 -2.44 12.94
N LEU A 220 -4.12 -1.17 12.57
CA LEU A 220 -5.26 -0.33 12.23
C LEU A 220 -5.50 -0.37 10.72
N GLY A 221 -6.58 -0.99 10.30
CA GLY A 221 -7.03 -0.98 8.90
C GLY A 221 -7.95 0.20 8.63
N LEU A 222 -7.63 1.02 7.63
CA LEU A 222 -8.39 2.19 7.21
C LEU A 222 -8.92 1.98 5.80
N TYR A 223 -10.23 1.81 5.64
CA TYR A 223 -10.86 1.41 4.39
C TYR A 223 -11.94 2.39 3.93
N GLY A 224 -12.13 2.48 2.63
CA GLY A 224 -13.21 3.24 2.03
C GLY A 224 -14.48 2.39 1.85
N GLY A 225 -15.66 2.90 2.25
CA GLY A 225 -16.94 2.22 2.04
C GLY A 225 -17.41 2.23 0.57
N ALA A 226 -16.93 3.20 -0.20
CA ALA A 226 -17.18 3.33 -1.63
C ALA A 226 -16.01 2.80 -2.51
N ASP A 227 -15.10 2.02 -1.93
CA ASP A 227 -13.98 1.44 -2.66
C ASP A 227 -14.45 0.31 -3.58
N MET A 228 -14.38 0.53 -4.90
CA MET A 228 -14.76 -0.45 -5.91
C MET A 228 -13.75 -1.58 -6.08
N GLY A 229 -12.51 -1.39 -5.61
CA GLY A 229 -11.43 -2.39 -5.71
C GLY A 229 -11.35 -3.31 -4.49
N ILE A 230 -11.90 -2.89 -3.33
CA ILE A 230 -11.91 -3.66 -2.09
C ILE A 230 -13.35 -3.72 -1.58
N PRO A 231 -14.11 -4.77 -1.93
CA PRO A 231 -15.51 -4.92 -1.52
C PRO A 231 -15.66 -4.86 -0.01
N LEU A 232 -16.65 -4.12 0.48
CA LEU A 232 -16.93 -4.01 1.92
C LEU A 232 -17.12 -5.38 2.59
N ALA A 233 -17.65 -6.36 1.87
CA ALA A 233 -17.79 -7.73 2.37
C ALA A 233 -16.43 -8.36 2.76
N GLN A 234 -15.35 -8.10 2.02
CA GLN A 234 -14.01 -8.57 2.38
C GLN A 234 -13.47 -7.85 3.62
N VAL A 235 -13.77 -6.57 3.77
CA VAL A 235 -13.39 -5.78 4.96
C VAL A 235 -14.09 -6.33 6.20
N GLU A 236 -15.37 -6.65 6.10
CA GLU A 236 -16.13 -7.25 7.20
C GLU A 236 -15.69 -8.68 7.53
N GLN A 237 -15.33 -9.49 6.52
CA GLN A 237 -14.73 -10.80 6.73
C GLN A 237 -13.42 -10.70 7.51
N MET A 238 -12.53 -9.79 7.13
CA MET A 238 -11.27 -9.55 7.84
C MET A 238 -11.52 -9.10 9.29
N ARG A 239 -12.46 -8.19 9.51
CA ARG A 239 -12.85 -7.76 10.87
C ARG A 239 -13.35 -8.91 11.72
N ALA A 240 -14.20 -9.76 11.15
CA ALA A 240 -14.73 -10.95 11.84
C ALA A 240 -13.62 -11.95 12.16
N ALA A 241 -12.70 -12.21 11.23
CA ALA A 241 -11.57 -13.11 11.41
C ALA A 241 -10.62 -12.61 12.52
N LEU A 242 -10.25 -11.33 12.51
CA LEU A 242 -9.43 -10.72 13.56
C LEU A 242 -10.08 -10.85 14.94
N LYS A 243 -11.37 -10.58 15.02
CA LYS A 243 -12.13 -10.72 16.28
C LYS A 243 -12.16 -12.17 16.75
N ALA A 244 -12.44 -13.12 15.86
CA ALA A 244 -12.48 -14.55 16.19
C ALA A 244 -11.12 -15.07 16.68
N ALA A 245 -10.03 -14.58 16.11
CA ALA A 245 -8.65 -14.91 16.50
C ALA A 245 -8.15 -14.10 17.72
N GLY A 246 -8.96 -13.22 18.30
CA GLY A 246 -8.58 -12.41 19.47
C GLY A 246 -7.43 -11.43 19.18
N LYS A 247 -7.26 -11.01 17.93
CA LYS A 247 -6.17 -10.09 17.54
C LYS A 247 -6.50 -8.65 17.95
N PRO A 248 -5.54 -7.89 18.53
CA PRO A 248 -5.75 -6.52 18.97
C PRO A 248 -5.68 -5.52 17.79
N SER A 249 -6.30 -5.86 16.67
CA SER A 249 -6.34 -5.06 15.45
C SER A 249 -7.73 -4.48 15.25
N GLU A 250 -7.80 -3.28 14.67
CA GLU A 250 -9.04 -2.55 14.42
C GLU A 250 -9.21 -2.24 12.93
N ILE A 251 -10.46 -2.15 12.49
CA ILE A 251 -10.79 -1.70 11.14
C ILE A 251 -11.80 -0.56 11.22
N VAL A 252 -11.45 0.56 10.57
CA VAL A 252 -12.32 1.73 10.40
C VAL A 252 -12.72 1.84 8.94
N VAL A 253 -14.01 2.08 8.68
CA VAL A 253 -14.56 2.27 7.33
C VAL A 253 -15.09 3.69 7.20
N TYR A 254 -14.58 4.42 6.22
CA TYR A 254 -15.05 5.75 5.81
C TYR A 254 -16.10 5.59 4.72
N ARG A 255 -17.36 5.72 5.08
CA ARG A 255 -18.52 5.34 4.26
C ARG A 255 -18.47 5.88 2.82
N ASP A 256 -18.15 7.17 2.68
CA ASP A 256 -18.21 7.88 1.40
C ASP A 256 -16.84 8.04 0.73
N ALA A 257 -15.80 7.40 1.27
CA ALA A 257 -14.45 7.43 0.70
C ALA A 257 -14.23 6.26 -0.26
N GLY A 258 -13.59 6.54 -1.39
CA GLY A 258 -13.18 5.54 -2.37
C GLY A 258 -11.76 5.03 -2.12
N HIS A 259 -11.24 4.24 -3.08
CA HIS A 259 -9.85 3.80 -3.05
C HIS A 259 -8.89 4.99 -3.16
N GLY A 260 -7.82 4.97 -2.37
CA GLY A 260 -6.82 6.04 -2.40
C GLY A 260 -7.26 7.35 -1.74
N PHE A 261 -8.21 7.32 -0.81
CA PHE A 261 -8.77 8.53 -0.18
C PHE A 261 -7.75 9.39 0.58
N ASN A 262 -6.57 8.86 0.91
CA ASN A 262 -5.48 9.64 1.50
C ASN A 262 -4.54 10.29 0.47
N ALA A 263 -4.64 9.90 -0.79
CA ALA A 263 -3.76 10.35 -1.87
C ALA A 263 -4.20 11.73 -2.39
N ASP A 264 -3.65 12.80 -1.81
CA ASP A 264 -4.02 14.20 -2.08
C ASP A 264 -3.72 14.69 -3.50
N TYR A 265 -2.98 13.90 -4.27
CA TYR A 265 -2.69 14.13 -5.69
C TYR A 265 -3.72 13.48 -6.63
N ARG A 266 -4.78 12.82 -6.10
CA ARG A 266 -5.79 12.10 -6.88
C ARG A 266 -7.18 12.68 -6.72
N PRO A 267 -8.06 12.52 -7.74
CA PRO A 267 -9.47 12.90 -7.65
C PRO A 267 -10.24 12.16 -6.55
N SER A 268 -9.78 10.96 -6.16
CA SER A 268 -10.38 10.17 -5.07
C SER A 268 -10.04 10.68 -3.67
N TYR A 269 -9.23 11.73 -3.55
CA TYR A 269 -8.88 12.30 -2.26
C TYR A 269 -10.11 12.75 -1.47
N ASN A 270 -10.22 12.26 -0.25
CA ASN A 270 -11.25 12.68 0.69
C ASN A 270 -10.58 13.32 1.91
N ALA A 271 -10.57 14.65 1.94
CA ALA A 271 -9.83 15.42 2.95
C ALA A 271 -10.28 15.10 4.38
N GLN A 272 -11.58 14.84 4.61
CA GLN A 272 -12.11 14.52 5.94
C GLN A 272 -11.63 13.13 6.38
N ALA A 273 -11.76 12.12 5.53
CA ALA A 273 -11.31 10.76 5.81
C ALA A 273 -9.77 10.70 5.97
N ALA A 274 -9.01 11.39 5.11
CA ALA A 274 -7.56 11.47 5.20
C ALA A 274 -7.09 12.11 6.51
N LYS A 275 -7.70 13.24 6.92
CA LYS A 275 -7.38 13.93 8.17
C LYS A 275 -7.71 13.08 9.41
N ASP A 276 -8.87 12.44 9.45
CA ASP A 276 -9.25 11.56 10.55
C ASP A 276 -8.35 10.33 10.61
N GLY A 277 -8.10 9.68 9.47
CA GLY A 277 -7.20 8.53 9.39
C GLY A 277 -5.77 8.87 9.85
N TRP A 278 -5.26 10.04 9.47
CA TRP A 278 -3.95 10.52 9.94
C TRP A 278 -3.91 10.71 11.47
N LYS A 279 -4.96 11.31 12.04
CA LYS A 279 -5.10 11.46 13.50
C LYS A 279 -5.17 10.10 14.20
N ARG A 280 -5.94 9.15 13.64
CA ARG A 280 -6.03 7.78 14.18
C ARG A 280 -4.71 7.05 14.10
N MET A 281 -3.96 7.18 13.01
CA MET A 281 -2.62 6.59 12.87
C MET A 281 -1.67 7.08 13.97
N GLN A 282 -1.64 8.39 14.25
CA GLN A 282 -0.83 8.95 15.31
C GLN A 282 -1.23 8.39 16.68
N ALA A 283 -2.53 8.38 16.98
CA ALA A 283 -3.05 7.83 18.23
C ALA A 283 -2.72 6.33 18.36
N TRP A 284 -2.83 5.57 17.26
CA TRP A 284 -2.51 4.16 17.21
C TRP A 284 -1.03 3.89 17.51
N PHE A 285 -0.14 4.61 16.88
CA PHE A 285 1.29 4.50 17.14
C PHE A 285 1.65 4.86 18.58
N ASN A 286 1.08 5.95 19.11
CA ASN A 286 1.31 6.37 20.49
C ASN A 286 0.82 5.32 21.51
N SER A 287 -0.37 4.75 21.31
CA SER A 287 -0.94 3.76 22.23
C SER A 287 -0.21 2.41 22.20
N HIS A 288 0.60 2.16 21.16
CA HIS A 288 1.35 0.91 20.99
C HIS A 288 2.87 1.09 21.10
N GLY A 289 3.32 2.13 21.78
CA GLY A 289 4.71 2.29 22.20
C GLY A 289 5.67 2.83 21.15
N LEU A 290 5.16 3.56 20.15
CA LEU A 290 5.96 4.30 19.18
C LEU A 290 6.12 5.80 19.52
N ALA A 291 5.67 6.23 20.69
CA ALA A 291 5.89 7.60 21.16
C ALA A 291 7.23 7.73 21.87
#